data_624517e6ec5295b4a2b2b0dded86b41d
#
_entry.id   624517e6ec5295b4a2b2b0dded86b41d
#
_cell.length_a   1.000
_cell.length_b   1.000
_cell.length_c   1.000
_cell.angle_alpha   90.00
_cell.angle_beta   90.00
_cell.angle_gamma   90.00
#
_symmetry.space_group_name_H-M   'P 1'
#
loop_
_entity.id
_entity.type
_entity.pdbx_description
1 polymer ?
#
loop_
_entity_poly.entity_id
_entity_poly.type
_entity_poly.pdbx_seq_one_letter_code
_entity_poly.pdbx_strand_id
1 'polypeptide(L)'
;KASDLNVVESGDKGFAFRLGSRGTYMFICHVKGWKVILKASDKLARYKWNHLVVTVDAENKQVVMYNNGVQVATAKCQKGGMNGGAADFMIGKSFQDDKVDGLFCLNTYNGLIDDFEIFKGINSEVINEKAQNAPVLTYSPERYASDILRPAFHGMPSGAWTNETHGAVFYNGKYHVFFQKNPNGPYMTRLNWGHIVSDNLYKWEELPVAISPEE
;
A
#
# COMPACT_ATOMS: atom_id res chain seq x y z
N LYS A 1 -12.62 -6.21 14.24
CA LYS A 1 -12.92 -5.90 12.82
C LYS A 1 -11.67 -5.26 12.26
N ALA A 2 -11.09 -5.81 11.19
CA ALA A 2 -10.03 -5.14 10.48
C ALA A 2 -10.60 -3.81 9.94
N SER A 3 -10.02 -2.69 10.33
CA SER A 3 -10.39 -1.39 9.79
C SER A 3 -9.91 -1.29 8.34
N ASP A 4 -10.74 -0.73 7.47
CA ASP A 4 -10.33 -0.45 6.11
C ASP A 4 -9.18 0.58 6.12
N LEU A 5 -8.12 0.30 5.37
CA LEU A 5 -6.97 1.20 5.26
C LEU A 5 -7.24 2.22 4.14
N ASN A 6 -7.02 3.50 4.42
CA ASN A 6 -7.16 4.53 3.40
C ASN A 6 -5.89 4.67 2.57
N VAL A 7 -6.03 4.53 1.26
CA VAL A 7 -4.96 4.81 0.30
C VAL A 7 -4.93 6.31 -0.01
N VAL A 8 -6.12 6.87 -0.30
CA VAL A 8 -6.32 8.29 -0.62
C VAL A 8 -7.66 8.73 -0.06
N GLU A 9 -7.73 9.91 0.51
CA GLU A 9 -8.96 10.47 1.06
C GLU A 9 -9.01 11.99 0.92
N SER A 10 -10.16 12.57 0.58
CA SER A 10 -10.41 14.01 0.53
C SER A 10 -11.57 14.42 1.45
N GLY A 11 -11.47 14.02 2.73
CA GLY A 11 -12.48 14.31 3.74
C GLY A 11 -13.77 13.47 3.63
N ASP A 12 -14.71 13.73 4.52
CA ASP A 12 -15.93 12.94 4.70
C ASP A 12 -16.98 13.07 3.59
N LYS A 13 -16.88 14.11 2.76
CA LYS A 13 -17.80 14.39 1.64
C LYS A 13 -17.14 14.39 0.27
N GLY A 14 -15.85 14.12 0.19
CA GLY A 14 -15.08 14.02 -1.04
C GLY A 14 -15.09 12.61 -1.61
N PHE A 15 -13.89 12.05 -1.74
CA PHE A 15 -13.70 10.67 -2.19
C PHE A 15 -12.64 9.97 -1.34
N ALA A 16 -12.66 8.64 -1.37
CA ALA A 16 -11.64 7.81 -0.73
C ALA A 16 -11.42 6.50 -1.49
N PHE A 17 -10.17 6.10 -1.65
CA PHE A 17 -9.77 4.72 -1.94
C PHE A 17 -9.46 4.02 -0.63
N ARG A 18 -10.07 2.87 -0.39
CA ARG A 18 -9.88 2.09 0.82
C ARG A 18 -9.52 0.66 0.51
N LEU A 19 -8.58 0.13 1.28
CA LEU A 19 -8.22 -1.30 1.26
C LEU A 19 -8.82 -1.98 2.47
N GLY A 20 -9.46 -3.12 2.24
CA GLY A 20 -9.89 -4.04 3.26
C GLY A 20 -8.91 -5.20 3.43
N SER A 21 -9.31 -6.17 4.25
CA SER A 21 -8.56 -7.39 4.46
C SER A 21 -8.41 -8.21 3.17
N ARG A 22 -7.31 -8.97 3.07
CA ARG A 22 -7.07 -9.94 1.98
C ARG A 22 -7.08 -9.32 0.58
N GLY A 23 -6.61 -8.07 0.43
CA GLY A 23 -6.53 -7.40 -0.86
C GLY A 23 -7.85 -6.90 -1.43
N THR A 24 -8.95 -6.96 -0.68
CA THR A 24 -10.21 -6.32 -1.09
C THR A 24 -10.05 -4.81 -1.11
N TYR A 25 -10.73 -4.13 -2.00
CA TYR A 25 -10.66 -2.68 -2.09
C TYR A 25 -11.97 -2.06 -2.57
N MET A 26 -12.14 -0.79 -2.25
CA MET A 26 -13.32 -0.03 -2.62
C MET A 26 -12.98 1.43 -2.90
N PHE A 27 -13.83 2.05 -3.69
CA PHE A 27 -13.85 3.49 -3.87
C PHE A 27 -15.16 4.07 -3.35
N ILE A 28 -15.06 5.18 -2.65
CA ILE A 28 -16.21 5.93 -2.13
C ILE A 28 -16.10 7.34 -2.66
N CYS A 29 -17.19 7.89 -3.18
CA CYS A 29 -17.27 9.31 -3.52
C CYS A 29 -18.65 9.89 -3.23
N HIS A 30 -18.75 11.21 -3.26
CA HIS A 30 -20.01 11.92 -3.17
C HIS A 30 -20.26 12.73 -4.45
N VAL A 31 -21.38 12.49 -5.10
CA VAL A 31 -21.84 13.22 -6.29
C VAL A 31 -23.16 13.91 -5.96
N LYS A 32 -23.17 15.23 -5.97
CA LYS A 32 -24.34 16.02 -5.55
C LYS A 32 -24.89 15.63 -4.16
N GLY A 33 -23.99 15.35 -3.20
CA GLY A 33 -24.36 14.93 -1.86
C GLY A 33 -24.74 13.46 -1.70
N TRP A 34 -24.84 12.69 -2.79
CA TRP A 34 -25.13 11.25 -2.75
C TRP A 34 -23.85 10.44 -2.63
N LYS A 35 -23.79 9.61 -1.62
CA LYS A 35 -22.68 8.69 -1.41
C LYS A 35 -22.76 7.53 -2.40
N VAL A 36 -21.70 7.34 -3.16
CA VAL A 36 -21.50 6.22 -4.09
C VAL A 36 -20.39 5.33 -3.55
N ILE A 37 -20.62 4.03 -3.52
CA ILE A 37 -19.65 3.04 -3.06
C ILE A 37 -19.47 2.00 -4.16
N LEU A 38 -18.23 1.85 -4.63
CA LEU A 38 -17.81 0.79 -5.53
C LEU A 38 -16.95 -0.20 -4.76
N LYS A 39 -17.39 -1.45 -4.69
CA LYS A 39 -16.58 -2.55 -4.17
C LYS A 39 -16.05 -3.34 -5.34
N ALA A 40 -14.74 -3.53 -5.42
CA ALA A 40 -14.13 -4.30 -6.49
C ALA A 40 -14.57 -5.76 -6.44
N SER A 41 -14.76 -6.35 -7.61
CA SER A 41 -15.08 -7.77 -7.78
C SER A 41 -13.85 -8.68 -7.71
N ASP A 42 -12.66 -8.10 -7.88
CA ASP A 42 -11.37 -8.76 -7.79
C ASP A 42 -10.62 -8.40 -6.50
N LYS A 43 -9.38 -8.80 -6.40
CA LYS A 43 -8.46 -8.48 -5.30
C LYS A 43 -7.17 -7.91 -5.86
N LEU A 44 -6.56 -6.99 -5.11
CA LEU A 44 -5.23 -6.51 -5.45
C LEU A 44 -4.21 -7.65 -5.38
N ALA A 45 -3.40 -7.75 -6.43
CA ALA A 45 -2.27 -8.67 -6.44
C ALA A 45 -1.18 -8.16 -5.48
N ARG A 46 -0.74 -9.01 -4.56
CA ARG A 46 0.36 -8.70 -3.64
C ARG A 46 1.70 -8.66 -4.37
N TYR A 47 2.61 -7.82 -3.88
CA TYR A 47 3.97 -7.66 -4.43
C TYR A 47 4.01 -7.36 -5.92
N LYS A 48 2.93 -6.79 -6.43
CA LYS A 48 2.82 -6.32 -7.81
C LYS A 48 2.20 -4.93 -7.81
N TRP A 49 2.56 -4.13 -8.77
CA TRP A 49 1.84 -2.91 -9.03
C TRP A 49 0.42 -3.23 -9.52
N ASN A 50 -0.53 -2.48 -9.06
CA ASN A 50 -1.92 -2.51 -9.53
C ASN A 50 -2.25 -1.08 -10.00
N HIS A 51 -2.57 -0.93 -11.27
CA HIS A 51 -3.01 0.36 -11.82
C HIS A 51 -4.52 0.51 -11.60
N LEU A 52 -4.89 1.41 -10.69
CA LEU A 52 -6.28 1.63 -10.31
C LEU A 52 -6.79 2.94 -10.89
N VAL A 53 -7.87 2.87 -11.66
CA VAL A 53 -8.53 4.05 -12.23
C VAL A 53 -9.98 4.09 -11.79
N VAL A 54 -10.46 5.28 -11.45
CA VAL A 54 -11.89 5.54 -11.27
C VAL A 54 -12.31 6.67 -12.19
N THR A 55 -13.38 6.43 -12.93
CA THR A 55 -14.04 7.46 -13.73
C THR A 55 -15.37 7.85 -13.10
N VAL A 56 -15.64 9.15 -13.03
CA VAL A 56 -16.91 9.70 -12.60
C VAL A 56 -17.55 10.42 -13.77
N ASP A 57 -18.44 9.73 -14.47
CA ASP A 57 -19.24 10.30 -15.57
C ASP A 57 -20.59 10.75 -15.01
N ALA A 58 -20.61 11.99 -14.53
CA ALA A 58 -21.80 12.55 -13.91
C ALA A 58 -22.90 12.91 -14.93
N GLU A 59 -22.57 13.10 -16.21
CA GLU A 59 -23.57 13.32 -17.26
C GLU A 59 -24.34 12.02 -17.58
N ASN A 60 -23.61 10.91 -17.70
CA ASN A 60 -24.18 9.59 -17.90
C ASN A 60 -24.58 8.90 -16.59
N LYS A 61 -24.40 9.59 -15.45
CA LYS A 61 -24.76 9.13 -14.10
C LYS A 61 -24.10 7.81 -13.72
N GLN A 62 -22.82 7.65 -14.04
CA GLN A 62 -22.08 6.43 -13.84
C GLN A 62 -20.74 6.69 -13.17
N VAL A 63 -20.36 5.82 -12.25
CA VAL A 63 -19.01 5.71 -11.70
C VAL A 63 -18.49 4.32 -12.00
N VAL A 64 -17.28 4.22 -12.55
CA VAL A 64 -16.68 2.95 -12.93
C VAL A 64 -15.28 2.87 -12.35
N MET A 65 -14.91 1.71 -11.82
CA MET A 65 -13.58 1.42 -11.31
C MET A 65 -12.92 0.32 -12.15
N TYR A 66 -11.64 0.53 -12.44
CA TYR A 66 -10.81 -0.37 -13.24
C TYR A 66 -9.56 -0.77 -12.45
N ASN A 67 -9.09 -1.99 -12.70
CA ASN A 67 -7.78 -2.48 -12.25
C ASN A 67 -7.04 -3.04 -13.45
N ASN A 68 -5.87 -2.49 -13.77
CA ASN A 68 -5.06 -2.87 -14.93
C ASN A 68 -5.88 -2.93 -16.25
N GLY A 69 -6.72 -1.94 -16.49
CA GLY A 69 -7.57 -1.84 -17.67
C GLY A 69 -8.85 -2.68 -17.65
N VAL A 70 -9.06 -3.50 -16.64
CA VAL A 70 -10.25 -4.34 -16.50
C VAL A 70 -11.26 -3.67 -15.57
N GLN A 71 -12.51 -3.53 -16.03
CA GLN A 71 -13.58 -3.01 -15.19
C GLN A 71 -13.88 -3.98 -14.04
N VAL A 72 -13.77 -3.49 -12.81
CA VAL A 72 -13.96 -4.29 -11.58
C VAL A 72 -15.17 -3.86 -10.76
N ALA A 73 -15.68 -2.67 -10.98
CA ALA A 73 -16.93 -2.21 -10.35
C ALA A 73 -17.59 -1.11 -11.16
N THR A 74 -18.91 -1.00 -11.03
CA THR A 74 -19.68 0.12 -11.55
C THR A 74 -20.84 0.44 -10.61
N ALA A 75 -21.22 1.72 -10.56
CA ALA A 75 -22.38 2.17 -9.79
C ALA A 75 -23.05 3.37 -10.49
N LYS A 76 -24.35 3.56 -10.25
CA LYS A 76 -25.07 4.75 -10.68
C LYS A 76 -24.77 5.91 -9.72
N CYS A 77 -24.72 7.12 -10.24
CA CYS A 77 -24.64 8.36 -9.45
C CYS A 77 -25.68 9.39 -9.89
N GLN A 78 -25.74 10.52 -9.22
CA GLN A 78 -26.57 11.66 -9.62
C GLN A 78 -25.89 12.45 -10.76
N LYS A 79 -26.70 13.13 -11.57
CA LYS A 79 -26.17 14.08 -12.54
C LYS A 79 -25.57 15.30 -11.83
N GLY A 80 -24.33 15.66 -12.17
CA GLY A 80 -23.64 16.82 -11.62
C GLY A 80 -22.22 16.52 -11.15
N GLY A 81 -21.54 17.52 -10.63
CA GLY A 81 -20.15 17.40 -10.22
C GLY A 81 -19.93 16.54 -8.97
N MET A 82 -18.75 15.96 -8.88
CA MET A 82 -18.27 15.33 -7.65
C MET A 82 -18.08 16.41 -6.59
N ASN A 83 -18.46 16.13 -5.36
CA ASN A 83 -18.26 17.05 -4.26
C ASN A 83 -16.77 17.13 -3.92
N GLY A 84 -16.25 18.34 -3.74
CA GLY A 84 -14.96 18.56 -3.10
C GLY A 84 -15.09 18.39 -1.58
N GLY A 85 -14.10 17.79 -0.95
CA GLY A 85 -13.97 17.83 0.51
C GLY A 85 -13.51 19.21 0.98
N ALA A 86 -13.97 19.62 2.17
CA ALA A 86 -13.47 20.84 2.83
C ALA A 86 -12.15 20.59 3.59
N ALA A 87 -11.76 19.33 3.72
CA ALA A 87 -10.55 18.92 4.44
C ALA A 87 -9.36 18.77 3.48
N ASP A 88 -8.18 18.71 4.06
CA ASP A 88 -6.94 18.45 3.33
C ASP A 88 -7.01 17.11 2.59
N PHE A 89 -6.25 17.03 1.51
CA PHE A 89 -6.10 15.80 0.77
C PHE A 89 -5.03 14.92 1.42
N MET A 90 -5.37 13.66 1.70
CA MET A 90 -4.48 12.71 2.36
C MET A 90 -4.13 11.55 1.43
N ILE A 91 -2.84 11.21 1.34
CA ILE A 91 -2.33 10.01 0.64
C ILE A 91 -1.67 9.09 1.66
N GLY A 92 -2.03 7.81 1.65
CA GLY A 92 -1.49 6.79 2.55
C GLY A 92 -2.00 6.85 3.99
N LYS A 93 -2.91 7.75 4.30
CA LYS A 93 -3.40 8.02 5.65
C LYS A 93 -4.88 8.42 5.63
N SER A 94 -5.59 8.16 6.73
CA SER A 94 -6.95 8.67 6.97
C SER A 94 -6.95 9.89 7.87
N PHE A 95 -8.03 10.68 7.80
CA PHE A 95 -8.36 11.68 8.82
C PHE A 95 -8.77 11.05 10.16
N GLN A 96 -9.19 9.78 10.17
CA GLN A 96 -9.49 9.05 11.39
C GLN A 96 -8.19 8.60 12.03
N ASP A 97 -7.85 9.18 13.16
CA ASP A 97 -6.62 8.89 13.90
C ASP A 97 -6.87 7.80 14.96
N ASP A 98 -7.36 6.65 14.51
CA ASP A 98 -7.50 5.49 15.40
C ASP A 98 -6.11 4.91 15.69
N LYS A 99 -5.80 4.79 16.99
CA LYS A 99 -4.52 4.26 17.46
C LYS A 99 -4.71 3.00 18.30
N VAL A 100 -3.79 2.05 18.17
CA VAL A 100 -3.62 0.95 19.11
C VAL A 100 -2.58 1.37 20.14
N ASP A 101 -2.89 1.19 21.41
CA ASP A 101 -2.03 1.53 22.55
C ASP A 101 -1.50 2.99 22.54
N GLY A 102 -2.25 3.90 21.91
CA GLY A 102 -1.88 5.31 21.78
C GLY A 102 -0.70 5.61 20.86
N LEU A 103 -0.07 4.59 20.28
CA LEU A 103 1.19 4.70 19.52
C LEU A 103 1.04 4.36 18.03
N PHE A 104 0.23 3.36 17.68
CA PHE A 104 0.19 2.82 16.32
C PHE A 104 -1.07 3.26 15.58
N CYS A 105 -0.91 4.02 14.50
CA CYS A 105 -2.02 4.43 13.64
C CYS A 105 -2.57 3.23 12.85
N LEU A 106 -3.86 2.91 13.04
CA LEU A 106 -4.51 1.78 12.37
C LEU A 106 -4.92 2.07 10.92
N ASN A 107 -5.18 3.33 10.60
CA ASN A 107 -5.74 3.75 9.32
C ASN A 107 -4.70 4.30 8.35
N THR A 108 -3.46 3.79 8.41
CA THR A 108 -2.40 4.11 7.47
C THR A 108 -2.25 3.00 6.44
N TYR A 109 -2.01 3.38 5.18
CA TYR A 109 -1.69 2.45 4.12
C TYR A 109 -0.27 1.91 4.33
N ASN A 110 -0.14 0.59 4.24
CA ASN A 110 1.13 -0.10 4.35
C ASN A 110 1.51 -0.69 2.99
N GLY A 111 2.17 0.09 2.15
CA GLY A 111 2.54 -0.27 0.78
C GLY A 111 3.19 0.90 0.06
N LEU A 112 3.35 0.75 -1.24
CA LEU A 112 3.89 1.78 -2.14
C LEU A 112 2.75 2.40 -2.94
N ILE A 113 2.80 3.69 -3.13
CA ILE A 113 1.89 4.46 -3.99
C ILE A 113 2.79 5.27 -4.94
N ASP A 114 2.47 5.24 -6.22
CA ASP A 114 3.17 5.97 -7.26
C ASP A 114 2.18 6.51 -8.29
N ASP A 115 2.60 7.47 -9.09
CA ASP A 115 1.88 8.04 -10.23
C ASP A 115 0.42 8.44 -9.90
N PHE A 116 0.23 9.15 -8.76
CA PHE A 116 -1.09 9.62 -8.40
C PHE A 116 -1.50 10.84 -9.24
N GLU A 117 -2.59 10.70 -9.99
CA GLU A 117 -3.08 11.75 -10.88
C GLU A 117 -4.60 11.95 -10.80
N ILE A 118 -5.05 13.18 -11.05
CA ILE A 118 -6.47 13.54 -11.17
C ILE A 118 -6.66 14.30 -12.46
N PHE A 119 -7.51 13.79 -13.33
CA PHE A 119 -7.83 14.40 -14.61
C PHE A 119 -9.22 15.03 -14.63
N LYS A 120 -9.38 16.06 -15.43
CA LYS A 120 -10.70 16.56 -15.81
C LYS A 120 -11.18 15.81 -17.05
N GLY A 121 -12.30 15.09 -16.95
CA GLY A 121 -12.85 14.26 -18.02
C GLY A 121 -12.36 12.82 -17.97
N ILE A 122 -12.79 12.02 -18.94
CA ILE A 122 -12.47 10.60 -19.03
C ILE A 122 -11.34 10.42 -20.05
N ASN A 123 -10.23 9.83 -19.62
CA ASN A 123 -9.10 9.50 -20.48
C ASN A 123 -9.04 7.97 -20.69
N SER A 124 -9.37 7.53 -21.90
CA SER A 124 -9.37 6.11 -22.26
C SER A 124 -7.97 5.48 -22.33
N GLU A 125 -6.94 6.26 -22.61
CA GLU A 125 -5.55 5.77 -22.62
C GLU A 125 -5.14 5.38 -21.20
N VAL A 126 -5.35 6.27 -20.22
CA VAL A 126 -5.08 5.99 -18.81
C VAL A 126 -5.91 4.81 -18.30
N ILE A 127 -7.19 4.69 -18.68
CA ILE A 127 -8.02 3.55 -18.26
C ILE A 127 -7.42 2.22 -18.71
N ASN A 128 -6.83 2.17 -19.90
CA ASN A 128 -6.31 0.95 -20.52
C ASN A 128 -4.86 0.64 -20.11
N GLU A 129 -4.20 1.50 -19.40
CA GLU A 129 -2.86 1.26 -18.89
C GLU A 129 -2.84 0.06 -17.94
N LYS A 130 -1.73 -0.63 -17.95
CA LYS A 130 -1.48 -1.76 -17.04
C LYS A 130 -0.20 -1.50 -16.27
N ALA A 131 -0.27 -1.76 -14.99
CA ALA A 131 0.92 -1.72 -14.17
C ALA A 131 1.97 -2.71 -14.70
N GLN A 132 3.17 -2.22 -14.89
CA GLN A 132 4.31 -3.00 -15.37
C GLN A 132 5.34 -3.08 -14.24
N ASN A 133 6.17 -4.10 -14.30
CA ASN A 133 7.23 -4.38 -13.35
C ASN A 133 6.74 -4.74 -11.93
N ALA A 134 7.59 -5.39 -11.18
CA ALA A 134 7.40 -5.59 -9.75
C ALA A 134 7.95 -4.39 -8.98
N PRO A 135 7.32 -3.94 -7.89
CA PRO A 135 7.89 -2.90 -7.07
C PRO A 135 9.21 -3.38 -6.45
N VAL A 136 10.20 -2.51 -6.44
CA VAL A 136 11.46 -2.75 -5.73
C VAL A 136 11.19 -2.44 -4.25
N LEU A 137 11.11 -3.47 -3.43
CA LEU A 137 10.82 -3.36 -1.99
C LEU A 137 12.08 -3.30 -1.13
N THR A 138 13.27 -3.31 -1.75
CA THR A 138 14.55 -3.16 -1.06
C THR A 138 15.06 -1.73 -1.21
N TYR A 139 15.63 -1.20 -0.14
CA TYR A 139 16.31 0.11 -0.21
C TYR A 139 17.69 -0.07 -0.80
N SER A 140 18.07 0.80 -1.75
CA SER A 140 19.44 0.83 -2.27
C SER A 140 20.45 1.06 -1.14
N PRO A 141 21.56 0.30 -1.08
CA PRO A 141 22.63 0.55 -0.11
C PRO A 141 23.19 1.98 -0.15
N GLU A 142 23.14 2.63 -1.30
CA GLU A 142 23.59 4.01 -1.50
C GLU A 142 22.81 5.01 -0.65
N ARG A 143 21.55 4.71 -0.34
CA ARG A 143 20.73 5.55 0.55
C ARG A 143 21.35 5.73 1.94
N TYR A 144 22.15 4.79 2.37
CA TYR A 144 22.77 4.75 3.69
C TYR A 144 24.28 4.89 3.64
N ALA A 145 24.87 5.18 2.47
CA ALA A 145 26.32 5.28 2.30
C ALA A 145 26.97 6.35 3.18
N SER A 146 26.24 7.39 3.55
CA SER A 146 26.69 8.45 4.44
C SER A 146 26.19 8.33 5.88
N ASP A 147 25.46 7.28 6.22
CA ASP A 147 24.95 7.07 7.58
C ASP A 147 26.04 6.49 8.49
N ILE A 148 26.70 7.37 9.22
CA ILE A 148 27.79 7.01 10.15
C ILE A 148 27.34 6.19 11.36
N LEU A 149 26.04 6.13 11.64
CA LEU A 149 25.47 5.37 12.73
C LEU A 149 25.12 3.94 12.33
N ARG A 150 25.10 3.65 11.03
CA ARG A 150 24.79 2.32 10.53
C ARG A 150 25.97 1.38 10.76
N PRO A 151 25.78 0.25 11.47
CA PRO A 151 26.85 -0.72 11.69
C PRO A 151 27.43 -1.24 10.38
N ALA A 152 28.76 -1.35 10.33
CA ALA A 152 29.48 -1.81 9.14
C ALA A 152 29.45 -3.34 8.98
N PHE A 153 29.18 -4.10 10.04
CA PHE A 153 29.31 -5.56 10.05
C PHE A 153 28.26 -6.32 10.87
N HIS A 154 27.22 -5.66 11.34
CA HIS A 154 26.11 -6.34 12.01
C HIS A 154 25.02 -6.73 10.99
N GLY A 155 24.36 -7.87 11.24
CA GLY A 155 23.18 -8.27 10.50
C GLY A 155 22.06 -7.24 10.69
N MET A 156 21.78 -6.49 9.65
CA MET A 156 20.79 -5.42 9.66
C MET A 156 20.04 -5.40 8.34
N PRO A 157 18.71 -5.33 8.38
CA PRO A 157 17.93 -5.14 7.15
C PRO A 157 18.19 -3.78 6.53
N SER A 158 17.90 -3.65 5.26
CA SER A 158 18.11 -2.43 4.47
C SER A 158 17.30 -1.24 4.97
N GLY A 159 16.19 -1.47 5.64
CA GLY A 159 15.37 -0.40 6.22
C GLY A 159 14.05 -0.90 6.78
N ALA A 160 13.22 0.05 7.15
CA ALA A 160 11.90 -0.14 7.75
C ALA A 160 11.95 -0.70 9.19
N TRP A 161 10.80 -1.11 9.72
CA TRP A 161 10.72 -1.59 11.09
C TRP A 161 11.15 -3.04 11.22
N THR A 162 11.92 -3.33 12.25
CA THR A 162 12.33 -4.69 12.61
C THR A 162 12.28 -4.88 14.13
N ASN A 163 12.13 -6.12 14.53
CA ASN A 163 12.18 -6.55 15.93
C ASN A 163 12.93 -7.89 16.02
N GLU A 164 12.65 -8.65 17.05
CA GLU A 164 13.31 -9.87 17.47
C GLU A 164 13.69 -10.81 16.33
N THR A 165 14.89 -11.38 16.45
CA THR A 165 15.34 -12.47 15.59
C THR A 165 14.76 -13.79 16.08
N HIS A 166 14.29 -14.60 15.15
CA HIS A 166 13.76 -15.93 15.40
C HIS A 166 14.36 -16.91 14.39
N GLY A 167 14.88 -18.02 14.88
CA GLY A 167 15.35 -19.09 14.02
C GLY A 167 16.61 -18.72 13.22
N ALA A 168 17.75 -18.67 13.88
CA ALA A 168 19.04 -18.69 13.20
C ALA A 168 19.41 -20.13 12.83
N VAL A 169 19.85 -20.36 11.60
CA VAL A 169 20.23 -21.68 11.10
C VAL A 169 21.40 -21.59 10.11
N PHE A 170 22.30 -22.56 10.18
CA PHE A 170 23.31 -22.76 9.15
C PHE A 170 22.80 -23.80 8.15
N TYR A 171 22.61 -23.39 6.92
CA TYR A 171 22.08 -24.25 5.86
C TYR A 171 22.75 -23.92 4.52
N ASN A 172 23.10 -24.97 3.78
CA ASN A 172 23.70 -24.85 2.45
C ASN A 172 24.88 -23.87 2.37
N GLY A 173 25.77 -23.92 3.39
CA GLY A 173 26.99 -23.11 3.45
C GLY A 173 26.78 -21.65 3.88
N LYS A 174 25.58 -21.25 4.27
CA LYS A 174 25.26 -19.90 4.71
C LYS A 174 24.59 -19.87 6.10
N TYR A 175 24.82 -18.80 6.82
CA TYR A 175 24.06 -18.45 8.01
C TYR A 175 22.78 -17.73 7.60
N HIS A 176 21.65 -18.25 8.01
CA HIS A 176 20.33 -17.65 7.78
C HIS A 176 19.77 -17.12 9.08
N VAL A 177 19.25 -15.91 9.07
CA VAL A 177 18.58 -15.31 10.22
C VAL A 177 17.24 -14.75 9.79
N PHE A 178 16.20 -15.11 10.51
CA PHE A 178 14.85 -14.63 10.31
C PHE A 178 14.44 -13.69 11.45
N PHE A 179 13.62 -12.72 11.16
CA PHE A 179 13.20 -11.70 12.13
C PHE A 179 11.85 -11.10 11.77
N GLN A 180 11.19 -10.53 12.76
CA GLN A 180 9.97 -9.76 12.51
C GLN A 180 10.32 -8.50 11.72
N LYS A 181 9.59 -8.26 10.63
CA LYS A 181 9.79 -7.11 9.75
C LYS A 181 8.47 -6.55 9.24
N ASN A 182 8.36 -5.23 9.25
CA ASN A 182 7.43 -4.53 8.38
C ASN A 182 8.23 -3.91 7.23
N PRO A 183 8.19 -4.45 6.00
CA PRO A 183 9.01 -3.95 4.89
C PRO A 183 8.57 -2.59 4.37
N ASN A 184 7.37 -2.12 4.72
CA ASN A 184 6.74 -0.96 4.11
C ASN A 184 6.75 0.30 4.98
N GLY A 185 7.27 0.24 6.18
CA GLY A 185 7.30 1.42 7.04
C GLY A 185 7.88 1.19 8.43
N PRO A 186 8.09 2.26 9.20
CA PRO A 186 8.71 2.21 10.51
C PRO A 186 7.76 1.83 11.65
N TYR A 187 6.69 1.08 11.36
CA TYR A 187 5.63 0.77 12.32
C TYR A 187 5.48 -0.71 12.55
N MET A 188 5.16 -1.12 13.77
CA MET A 188 4.81 -2.48 14.14
C MET A 188 3.38 -2.81 13.67
N THR A 189 3.19 -2.97 12.36
CA THR A 189 1.92 -3.43 11.79
C THR A 189 2.17 -4.44 10.68
N ARG A 190 1.28 -5.43 10.53
CA ARG A 190 1.35 -6.44 9.45
C ARG A 190 2.74 -7.05 9.31
N LEU A 191 3.17 -7.69 10.38
CA LEU A 191 4.50 -8.27 10.47
C LEU A 191 4.70 -9.36 9.43
N ASN A 192 5.82 -9.28 8.78
CA ASN A 192 6.38 -10.29 7.90
C ASN A 192 7.57 -10.97 8.58
N TRP A 193 8.03 -12.07 8.06
CA TRP A 193 9.32 -12.64 8.40
C TRP A 193 10.36 -12.15 7.41
N GLY A 194 11.20 -11.24 7.85
CA GLY A 194 12.39 -10.82 7.14
C GLY A 194 13.42 -11.93 7.13
N HIS A 195 14.35 -11.90 6.17
CA HIS A 195 15.36 -12.92 5.98
C HIS A 195 16.67 -12.28 5.54
N ILE A 196 17.74 -12.52 6.28
CA ILE A 196 19.09 -12.14 5.89
C ILE A 196 19.99 -13.38 5.89
N VAL A 197 21.01 -13.35 5.03
CA VAL A 197 22.00 -14.43 4.91
C VAL A 197 23.43 -13.89 4.95
N SER A 198 24.35 -14.73 5.40
CA SER A 198 25.78 -14.42 5.42
C SER A 198 26.63 -15.68 5.25
N ASP A 199 27.73 -15.56 4.53
CA ASP A 199 28.75 -16.61 4.43
C ASP A 199 29.75 -16.56 5.61
N ASN A 200 29.88 -15.42 6.28
CA ASN A 200 30.99 -15.15 7.19
C ASN A 200 30.60 -14.36 8.46
N LEU A 201 29.31 -14.09 8.69
CA LEU A 201 28.75 -13.30 9.79
C LEU A 201 29.15 -11.82 9.80
N TYR A 202 29.94 -11.35 8.85
CA TYR A 202 30.34 -9.95 8.70
C TYR A 202 29.51 -9.22 7.66
N LYS A 203 29.37 -9.82 6.47
CA LYS A 203 28.58 -9.26 5.37
C LYS A 203 27.27 -9.99 5.30
N TRP A 204 26.21 -9.22 5.31
CA TRP A 204 24.84 -9.72 5.26
C TRP A 204 24.13 -9.25 4.00
N GLU A 205 23.41 -10.15 3.39
CA GLU A 205 22.54 -9.91 2.26
C GLU A 205 21.09 -10.07 2.72
N GLU A 206 20.25 -9.09 2.41
CA GLU A 206 18.83 -9.21 2.66
C GLU A 206 18.15 -9.91 1.49
N LEU A 207 17.46 -10.99 1.80
CA LEU A 207 16.64 -11.73 0.83
C LEU A 207 15.19 -11.23 0.88
N PRO A 208 14.38 -11.61 -0.12
CA PRO A 208 12.94 -11.36 -0.06
C PRO A 208 12.32 -11.87 1.25
N VAL A 209 11.23 -11.25 1.63
CA VAL A 209 10.45 -11.66 2.81
C VAL A 209 10.11 -13.14 2.72
N ALA A 210 10.48 -13.90 3.76
CA ALA A 210 10.30 -15.36 3.79
C ALA A 210 8.83 -15.77 3.98
N ILE A 211 8.12 -15.06 4.85
CA ILE A 211 6.70 -15.31 5.13
C ILE A 211 5.98 -13.97 5.25
N SER A 212 4.87 -13.83 4.56
CA SER A 212 3.98 -12.68 4.68
C SER A 212 2.77 -13.02 5.54
N PRO A 213 2.21 -12.05 6.27
CA PRO A 213 0.97 -12.28 6.99
C PRO A 213 -0.13 -12.56 5.99
N GLU A 214 -0.79 -13.65 6.22
CA GLU A 214 -2.00 -14.16 5.58
C GLU A 214 -2.17 -14.05 4.08
N GLU A 215 -2.37 -15.13 3.56
CA GLU A 215 -3.18 -15.36 2.38
C GLU A 215 -4.54 -15.95 2.77
#